data_1b842629e143d7c1a80bdca069a05801
#
_entry.id   1b842629e143d7c1a80bdca069a05801
#
_cell.length_a   1.000
_cell.length_b   1.000
_cell.length_c   1.000
_cell.angle_alpha   90.00
_cell.angle_beta   90.00
_cell.angle_gamma   90.00
#
_symmetry.space_group_name_H-M   'P 1'
#
loop_
_entity.id
_entity.type
_entity.pdbx_description
1 polymer ?
#
loop_
_entity_poly.entity_id
_entity_poly.type
_entity_poly.pdbx_seq_one_letter_code
_entity_poly.pdbx_strand_id
1 'polypeptide(L)'
;MAWTRDQMAERAAKELKDGFYVNLGIGIPTLVSNYIPNGMSVQLQSENGMLGFGPFPFEGEEDPDLINAGKQTVTELPTTSYFNSADSFAMIRGGHIDLAILGAMQVAENGDIANWMIPGKLVKGMGGAMDLVGGVKKVVVVMEHSAKGESKLLHRCNLPLTGAGVVDMVITDLGVFTVDKTGGGLTLIELAPEVTLDDIKKNTQASFKVANTLTQ
;
A
#
# COMPACT_ATOMS: atom_id res chain seq x y z
N MET A 1 17.22 -11.33 8.79
CA MET A 1 15.82 -11.64 9.21
C MET A 1 14.84 -10.91 8.28
N ALA A 2 13.69 -11.52 7.98
CA ALA A 2 12.61 -10.81 7.29
C ALA A 2 12.23 -9.50 8.02
N TRP A 3 11.80 -8.48 7.29
CA TRP A 3 11.32 -7.24 7.90
C TRP A 3 10.07 -7.48 8.75
N THR A 4 9.99 -6.79 9.89
CA THR A 4 8.76 -6.65 10.66
C THR A 4 7.75 -5.76 9.90
N ARG A 5 6.50 -5.72 10.38
CA ARG A 5 5.48 -4.82 9.81
C ARG A 5 5.88 -3.36 9.90
N ASP A 6 6.50 -2.96 11.00
CA ASP A 6 7.03 -1.61 11.19
C ASP A 6 8.17 -1.30 10.22
N GLN A 7 9.09 -2.22 10.02
CA GLN A 7 10.19 -2.06 9.05
C GLN A 7 9.67 -2.01 7.60
N MET A 8 8.64 -2.79 7.24
CA MET A 8 7.99 -2.68 5.94
C MET A 8 7.33 -1.30 5.76
N ALA A 9 6.67 -0.79 6.80
CA ALA A 9 6.06 0.55 6.77
C ALA A 9 7.12 1.65 6.66
N GLU A 10 8.22 1.54 7.41
CA GLU A 10 9.37 2.45 7.31
C GLU A 10 9.99 2.42 5.90
N ARG A 11 10.14 1.22 5.32
CA ARG A 11 10.59 1.09 3.93
C ARG A 11 9.63 1.75 2.94
N ALA A 12 8.31 1.56 3.14
CA ALA A 12 7.30 2.17 2.29
C ALA A 12 7.28 3.70 2.41
N ALA A 13 7.60 4.25 3.58
CA ALA A 13 7.72 5.70 3.77
C ALA A 13 8.81 6.34 2.90
N LYS A 14 9.80 5.60 2.43
CA LYS A 14 10.81 6.09 1.47
C LYS A 14 10.22 6.41 0.09
N GLU A 15 9.00 5.96 -0.20
CA GLU A 15 8.29 6.29 -1.45
C GLU A 15 7.52 7.62 -1.36
N LEU A 16 7.42 8.21 -0.16
CA LEU A 16 6.84 9.53 0.07
C LEU A 16 7.74 10.63 -0.48
N LYS A 17 7.14 11.72 -0.94
CA LYS A 17 7.85 12.93 -1.35
C LYS A 17 7.15 14.15 -0.78
N ASP A 18 7.92 15.21 -0.62
CA ASP A 18 7.39 16.49 -0.15
C ASP A 18 6.28 17.01 -1.09
N GLY A 19 5.19 17.46 -0.50
CA GLY A 19 4.01 17.92 -1.23
C GLY A 19 3.07 16.83 -1.76
N PHE A 20 3.33 15.54 -1.51
CA PHE A 20 2.46 14.45 -1.96
C PHE A 20 1.12 14.42 -1.24
N TYR A 21 0.09 14.09 -2.01
CA TYR A 21 -1.21 13.64 -1.52
C TYR A 21 -1.23 12.12 -1.51
N VAL A 22 -1.43 11.53 -0.34
CA VAL A 22 -1.22 10.09 -0.12
C VAL A 22 -2.45 9.45 0.53
N ASN A 23 -2.90 8.33 -0.01
CA ASN A 23 -3.91 7.49 0.63
C ASN A 23 -3.24 6.23 1.21
N LEU A 24 -3.54 5.94 2.47
CA LEU A 24 -3.03 4.77 3.20
C LEU A 24 -4.16 3.77 3.44
N GLY A 25 -4.01 2.57 2.88
CA GLY A 25 -4.93 1.46 3.12
C GLY A 25 -4.85 0.92 4.54
N ILE A 26 -5.84 0.09 4.90
CA ILE A 26 -5.97 -0.50 6.23
C ILE A 26 -4.86 -1.54 6.49
N GLY A 27 -4.35 -1.60 7.72
CA GLY A 27 -3.37 -2.58 8.18
C GLY A 27 -1.94 -2.04 8.14
N ILE A 28 -0.98 -2.77 7.55
CA ILE A 28 0.42 -2.32 7.48
C ILE A 28 0.55 -0.92 6.85
N PRO A 29 -0.18 -0.58 5.79
CA PRO A 29 -0.09 0.76 5.20
C PRO A 29 -0.38 1.91 6.16
N THR A 30 -1.29 1.76 7.14
CA THR A 30 -1.56 2.83 8.11
C THR A 30 -0.36 3.19 8.97
N LEU A 31 0.54 2.23 9.21
CA LEU A 31 1.76 2.47 10.00
C LEU A 31 2.75 3.42 9.30
N VAL A 32 2.63 3.60 7.98
CA VAL A 32 3.52 4.49 7.21
C VAL A 32 3.46 5.92 7.71
N SER A 33 2.32 6.36 8.22
CA SER A 33 2.16 7.71 8.80
C SER A 33 3.14 8.01 9.95
N ASN A 34 3.57 6.97 10.68
CA ASN A 34 4.53 7.09 11.79
C ASN A 34 5.98 7.35 11.31
N TYR A 35 6.24 7.14 10.03
CA TYR A 35 7.58 7.20 9.43
C TYR A 35 7.74 8.33 8.41
N ILE A 36 6.80 9.28 8.38
CA ILE A 36 6.94 10.49 7.56
C ILE A 36 8.14 11.27 8.08
N PRO A 37 9.16 11.56 7.24
CA PRO A 37 10.36 12.26 7.68
C PRO A 37 10.05 13.66 8.25
N ASN A 38 10.74 14.04 9.31
CA ASN A 38 10.61 15.38 9.88
C ASN A 38 10.90 16.44 8.81
N GLY A 39 10.02 17.42 8.69
CA GLY A 39 10.13 18.50 7.71
C GLY A 39 9.56 18.18 6.32
N MET A 40 9.13 16.94 6.08
CA MET A 40 8.41 16.58 4.87
C MET A 40 6.92 16.89 5.03
N SER A 41 6.35 17.64 4.11
CA SER A 41 4.91 17.93 4.05
C SER A 41 4.21 16.88 3.20
N VAL A 42 3.42 16.02 3.82
CA VAL A 42 2.58 15.01 3.15
C VAL A 42 1.13 15.24 3.58
N GLN A 43 0.21 15.31 2.62
CA GLN A 43 -1.21 15.44 2.89
C GLN A 43 -1.86 14.06 2.84
N LEU A 44 -2.21 13.52 4.01
CA LEU A 44 -2.90 12.23 4.10
C LEU A 44 -4.38 12.41 3.76
N GLN A 45 -4.85 11.68 2.76
CA GLN A 45 -6.25 11.67 2.33
C GLN A 45 -6.94 10.41 2.86
N SER A 46 -8.09 10.60 3.45
CA SER A 46 -9.00 9.51 3.83
C SER A 46 -10.26 9.58 2.98
N GLU A 47 -10.59 8.51 2.27
CA GLU A 47 -11.67 8.50 1.29
C GLU A 47 -13.06 8.72 1.89
N ASN A 48 -13.22 8.55 3.21
CA ASN A 48 -14.46 8.90 3.91
C ASN A 48 -14.75 10.40 4.00
N GLY A 49 -13.77 11.27 3.67
CA GLY A 49 -14.02 12.70 3.52
C GLY A 49 -13.08 13.62 4.31
N MET A 50 -11.84 13.23 4.55
CA MET A 50 -10.85 14.04 5.26
C MET A 50 -9.55 14.15 4.47
N LEU A 51 -8.94 15.32 4.42
CA LEU A 51 -7.62 15.59 3.86
C LEU A 51 -6.77 16.31 4.89
N GLY A 52 -5.51 15.87 5.05
CA GLY A 52 -4.56 16.47 5.99
C GLY A 52 -4.87 16.13 7.44
N PHE A 53 -5.19 14.88 7.74
CA PHE A 53 -5.38 14.44 9.12
C PHE A 53 -4.02 14.23 9.82
N GLY A 54 -4.04 14.41 11.15
CA GLY A 54 -2.87 14.30 12.03
C GLY A 54 -2.67 12.91 12.61
N PRO A 55 -1.80 12.81 13.63
CA PRO A 55 -1.51 11.57 14.33
C PRO A 55 -2.73 11.04 15.11
N PHE A 56 -2.60 9.86 15.69
CA PHE A 56 -3.58 9.32 16.61
C PHE A 56 -3.66 10.21 17.86
N PRO A 57 -4.88 10.44 18.41
CA PRO A 57 -5.05 11.19 19.64
C PRO A 57 -4.45 10.44 20.85
N PHE A 58 -4.14 11.18 21.92
CA PHE A 58 -3.83 10.57 23.20
C PHE A 58 -5.09 9.98 23.83
N GLU A 59 -4.90 9.01 24.74
CA GLU A 59 -6.01 8.38 25.48
C GLU A 59 -6.84 9.45 26.22
N GLY A 60 -8.15 9.45 25.96
CA GLY A 60 -9.12 10.43 26.51
C GLY A 60 -9.29 11.71 25.68
N GLU A 61 -8.57 11.87 24.58
CA GLU A 61 -8.69 13.00 23.66
C GLU A 61 -9.36 12.59 22.33
N GLU A 62 -9.87 11.37 22.25
CA GLU A 62 -10.48 10.84 21.03
C GLU A 62 -11.80 11.55 20.70
N ASP A 63 -11.90 12.03 19.47
CA ASP A 63 -13.17 12.45 18.90
C ASP A 63 -13.72 11.32 18.03
N PRO A 64 -14.88 10.73 18.39
CA PRO A 64 -15.45 9.59 17.65
C PRO A 64 -15.92 9.94 16.24
N ASP A 65 -16.09 11.22 15.92
CA ASP A 65 -16.47 11.68 14.59
C ASP A 65 -15.25 11.91 13.68
N LEU A 66 -14.03 12.00 14.26
CA LEU A 66 -12.78 12.16 13.53
C LEU A 66 -12.10 10.81 13.29
N ILE A 67 -12.56 10.09 12.28
CA ILE A 67 -12.04 8.75 11.95
C ILE A 67 -11.46 8.71 10.54
N ASN A 68 -10.35 7.95 10.40
CA ASN A 68 -9.84 7.59 9.07
C ASN A 68 -10.67 6.46 8.43
N ALA A 69 -10.34 6.11 7.19
CA ALA A 69 -11.01 5.02 6.46
C ALA A 69 -10.86 3.65 7.14
N GLY A 70 -9.85 3.47 7.98
CA GLY A 70 -9.65 2.29 8.84
C GLY A 70 -10.50 2.29 10.10
N LYS A 71 -11.35 3.31 10.31
CA LYS A 71 -12.19 3.52 11.51
C LYS A 71 -11.37 3.73 12.78
N GLN A 72 -10.16 4.26 12.65
CA GLN A 72 -9.34 4.68 13.76
C GLN A 72 -9.51 6.17 13.96
N THR A 73 -9.62 6.64 15.19
CA THR A 73 -9.66 8.07 15.52
C THR A 73 -8.33 8.74 15.15
N VAL A 74 -8.43 9.92 14.59
CA VAL A 74 -7.27 10.74 14.19
C VAL A 74 -7.47 12.16 14.70
N THR A 75 -6.41 12.97 14.68
CA THR A 75 -6.47 14.39 15.05
C THR A 75 -6.54 15.27 13.81
N GLU A 76 -6.95 16.52 14.03
CA GLU A 76 -6.88 17.57 13.00
C GLU A 76 -5.49 18.21 12.97
N LEU A 77 -5.11 18.64 11.77
CA LEU A 77 -4.02 19.61 11.55
C LEU A 77 -4.64 20.98 11.22
N PRO A 78 -3.89 22.09 11.35
CA PRO A 78 -4.41 23.42 10.96
C PRO A 78 -4.87 23.52 9.50
N THR A 79 -4.45 22.59 8.65
CA THR A 79 -4.77 22.51 7.22
C THR A 79 -5.82 21.46 6.89
N THR A 80 -6.40 20.77 7.89
CA THR A 80 -7.41 19.73 7.66
C THR A 80 -8.62 20.29 6.94
N SER A 81 -9.07 19.57 5.95
CA SER A 81 -10.27 19.89 5.16
C SER A 81 -11.22 18.71 5.14
N TYR A 82 -12.52 19.01 5.22
CA TYR A 82 -13.60 18.03 5.19
C TYR A 82 -14.44 18.20 3.94
N PHE A 83 -14.89 17.09 3.37
CA PHE A 83 -15.69 17.07 2.16
C PHE A 83 -16.56 15.81 2.14
N ASN A 84 -17.56 15.82 1.28
CA ASN A 84 -18.41 14.66 1.09
C ASN A 84 -17.69 13.55 0.29
N SER A 85 -18.27 12.34 0.29
CA SER A 85 -17.67 11.20 -0.40
C SER A 85 -17.57 11.39 -1.92
N ALA A 86 -18.48 12.15 -2.54
CA ALA A 86 -18.42 12.40 -3.98
C ALA A 86 -17.18 13.23 -4.35
N ASP A 87 -16.89 14.27 -3.58
CA ASP A 87 -15.69 15.09 -3.77
C ASP A 87 -14.42 14.27 -3.49
N SER A 88 -14.43 13.43 -2.44
CA SER A 88 -13.33 12.55 -2.10
C SER A 88 -12.97 11.62 -3.26
N PHE A 89 -13.95 10.91 -3.80
CA PHE A 89 -13.75 10.02 -4.93
C PHE A 89 -13.46 10.76 -6.25
N ALA A 90 -13.96 11.99 -6.40
CA ALA A 90 -13.56 12.84 -7.53
C ALA A 90 -12.08 13.22 -7.50
N MET A 91 -11.51 13.49 -6.30
CA MET A 91 -10.06 13.71 -6.14
C MET A 91 -9.25 12.48 -6.57
N ILE A 92 -9.68 11.29 -6.14
CA ILE A 92 -9.01 10.03 -6.49
C ILE A 92 -9.06 9.81 -8.00
N ARG A 93 -10.27 9.78 -8.58
CA ARG A 93 -10.50 9.51 -10.01
C ARG A 93 -9.94 10.59 -10.92
N GLY A 94 -9.85 11.82 -10.42
CA GLY A 94 -9.26 12.97 -11.12
C GLY A 94 -7.72 12.98 -11.13
N GLY A 95 -7.06 11.97 -10.52
CA GLY A 95 -5.60 11.87 -10.49
C GLY A 95 -4.91 12.89 -9.55
N HIS A 96 -5.64 13.40 -8.56
CA HIS A 96 -5.09 14.36 -7.59
C HIS A 96 -4.38 13.70 -6.42
N ILE A 97 -4.44 12.37 -6.28
CA ILE A 97 -3.70 11.59 -5.30
C ILE A 97 -2.42 11.05 -5.96
N ASP A 98 -1.27 11.38 -5.36
CA ASP A 98 0.03 11.03 -5.94
C ASP A 98 0.40 9.57 -5.66
N LEU A 99 0.03 9.05 -4.49
CA LEU A 99 0.42 7.73 -4.03
C LEU A 99 -0.69 7.07 -3.23
N ALA A 100 -1.01 5.82 -3.56
CA ALA A 100 -1.76 4.93 -2.68
C ALA A 100 -0.84 3.79 -2.20
N ILE A 101 -0.80 3.56 -0.89
CA ILE A 101 -0.11 2.42 -0.28
C ILE A 101 -1.19 1.47 0.24
N LEU A 102 -1.26 0.27 -0.33
CA LEU A 102 -2.35 -0.67 -0.09
C LEU A 102 -1.82 -2.02 0.40
N GLY A 103 -2.62 -2.71 1.22
CA GLY A 103 -2.42 -4.12 1.50
C GLY A 103 -2.96 -5.00 0.38
N ALA A 104 -2.40 -6.22 0.22
CA ALA A 104 -2.92 -7.18 -0.72
C ALA A 104 -2.97 -8.62 -0.16
N MET A 105 -3.89 -9.40 -0.70
CA MET A 105 -3.93 -10.86 -0.53
C MET A 105 -3.07 -11.54 -1.58
N GLN A 106 -3.09 -11.02 -2.83
CA GLN A 106 -2.29 -11.50 -3.96
C GLN A 106 -1.92 -10.35 -4.88
N VAL A 107 -0.71 -10.43 -5.45
CA VAL A 107 -0.25 -9.59 -6.56
C VAL A 107 0.33 -10.50 -7.63
N ALA A 108 0.01 -10.24 -8.89
CA ALA A 108 0.56 -10.96 -10.02
C ALA A 108 1.73 -10.23 -10.67
N GLU A 109 2.54 -10.96 -11.43
CA GLU A 109 3.73 -10.43 -12.11
C GLU A 109 3.44 -9.31 -13.11
N ASN A 110 2.20 -9.24 -13.62
CA ASN A 110 1.73 -8.18 -14.52
C ASN A 110 1.15 -6.94 -13.81
N GLY A 111 1.17 -6.92 -12.47
CA GLY A 111 0.63 -5.81 -11.66
C GLY A 111 -0.85 -5.92 -11.32
N ASP A 112 -1.49 -7.07 -11.52
CA ASP A 112 -2.84 -7.31 -11.00
C ASP A 112 -2.80 -7.38 -9.47
N ILE A 113 -3.86 -6.88 -8.83
CA ILE A 113 -4.01 -6.91 -7.37
C ILE A 113 -5.37 -7.49 -6.97
N ALA A 114 -5.37 -8.31 -5.92
CA ALA A 114 -6.57 -8.82 -5.26
C ALA A 114 -6.45 -8.60 -3.74
N ASN A 115 -7.41 -7.86 -3.14
CA ASN A 115 -7.33 -7.52 -1.72
C ASN A 115 -8.69 -7.45 -0.99
N TRP A 116 -9.79 -7.82 -1.62
CA TRP A 116 -11.10 -7.57 -1.03
C TRP A 116 -11.95 -8.80 -0.74
N MET A 117 -11.68 -9.94 -1.39
CA MET A 117 -12.49 -11.15 -1.22
C MET A 117 -11.68 -12.43 -1.37
N ILE A 118 -11.96 -13.41 -0.50
CA ILE A 118 -11.61 -14.82 -0.69
C ILE A 118 -12.94 -15.58 -0.83
N PRO A 119 -13.30 -16.08 -2.01
CA PRO A 119 -14.57 -16.75 -2.25
C PRO A 119 -14.86 -17.88 -1.24
N GLY A 120 -16.05 -17.86 -0.67
CA GLY A 120 -16.49 -18.86 0.32
C GLY A 120 -15.85 -18.75 1.73
N LYS A 121 -14.92 -17.81 1.94
CA LYS A 121 -14.23 -17.66 3.23
C LYS A 121 -14.31 -16.27 3.83
N LEU A 122 -14.07 -15.24 3.04
CA LEU A 122 -13.94 -13.87 3.52
C LEU A 122 -14.37 -12.87 2.46
N VAL A 123 -15.26 -11.96 2.84
CA VAL A 123 -15.58 -10.76 2.05
C VAL A 123 -15.33 -9.55 2.92
N LYS A 124 -14.25 -8.82 2.67
CA LYS A 124 -13.97 -7.54 3.35
C LYS A 124 -14.73 -6.38 2.71
N GLY A 125 -15.19 -6.57 1.49
CA GLY A 125 -15.68 -5.49 0.65
C GLY A 125 -14.54 -4.72 -0.03
N MET A 126 -14.85 -4.14 -1.17
CA MET A 126 -13.86 -3.42 -1.97
C MET A 126 -13.55 -2.01 -1.43
N GLY A 127 -14.48 -1.40 -0.68
CA GLY A 127 -14.36 -0.01 -0.24
C GLY A 127 -13.97 0.92 -1.38
N GLY A 128 -13.03 1.81 -1.14
CA GLY A 128 -12.45 2.72 -2.14
C GLY A 128 -11.28 2.13 -2.95
N ALA A 129 -10.89 0.87 -2.70
CA ALA A 129 -9.66 0.32 -3.27
C ALA A 129 -9.65 0.26 -4.81
N MET A 130 -10.80 -0.04 -5.44
CA MET A 130 -10.91 -0.08 -6.90
C MET A 130 -10.75 1.31 -7.54
N ASP A 131 -11.29 2.35 -6.89
CA ASP A 131 -11.11 3.72 -7.34
C ASP A 131 -9.67 4.19 -7.13
N LEU A 132 -9.07 3.85 -5.99
CA LEU A 132 -7.68 4.19 -5.69
C LEU A 132 -6.74 3.61 -6.75
N VAL A 133 -6.79 2.29 -7.01
CA VAL A 133 -5.87 1.66 -7.97
C VAL A 133 -6.08 2.12 -9.41
N GLY A 134 -7.28 2.62 -9.75
CA GLY A 134 -7.59 3.16 -11.08
C GLY A 134 -7.32 4.65 -11.25
N GLY A 135 -7.21 5.41 -10.15
CA GLY A 135 -7.17 6.88 -10.20
C GLY A 135 -5.88 7.51 -9.73
N VAL A 136 -5.09 6.85 -8.85
CA VAL A 136 -3.86 7.44 -8.32
C VAL A 136 -2.69 7.34 -9.30
N LYS A 137 -1.68 8.21 -9.15
CA LYS A 137 -0.50 8.23 -10.03
C LYS A 137 0.44 7.04 -9.78
N LYS A 138 0.54 6.55 -8.54
CA LYS A 138 1.40 5.41 -8.16
C LYS A 138 0.72 4.53 -7.14
N VAL A 139 0.75 3.22 -7.35
CA VAL A 139 0.23 2.20 -6.42
C VAL A 139 1.40 1.39 -5.86
N VAL A 140 1.59 1.46 -4.55
CA VAL A 140 2.54 0.63 -3.80
C VAL A 140 1.78 -0.36 -2.95
N VAL A 141 2.13 -1.62 -3.05
CA VAL A 141 1.57 -2.68 -2.20
C VAL A 141 2.54 -3.00 -1.07
N VAL A 142 2.04 -3.07 0.17
CA VAL A 142 2.80 -3.56 1.32
C VAL A 142 2.10 -4.78 1.90
N MET A 143 2.77 -5.92 1.91
CA MET A 143 2.18 -7.19 2.34
C MET A 143 3.23 -8.20 2.79
N GLU A 144 2.85 -9.18 3.60
CA GLU A 144 3.70 -10.36 3.86
C GLU A 144 3.91 -11.12 2.54
N HIS A 145 5.12 -11.61 2.29
CA HIS A 145 5.50 -12.29 1.04
C HIS A 145 4.74 -13.60 0.82
N SER A 146 4.47 -14.29 1.90
CA SER A 146 3.74 -15.56 1.90
C SER A 146 2.71 -15.60 3.02
N ALA A 147 1.75 -16.49 2.90
CA ALA A 147 0.79 -16.81 3.94
C ALA A 147 0.61 -18.33 4.03
N LYS A 148 0.81 -18.91 5.23
CA LYS A 148 0.71 -20.36 5.47
C LYS A 148 1.60 -21.20 4.52
N GLY A 149 2.77 -20.66 4.17
CA GLY A 149 3.71 -21.31 3.26
C GLY A 149 3.39 -21.15 1.77
N GLU A 150 2.32 -20.43 1.40
CA GLU A 150 1.98 -20.16 0.01
C GLU A 150 2.39 -18.73 -0.36
N SER A 151 3.02 -18.57 -1.53
CA SER A 151 3.39 -17.28 -2.09
C SER A 151 2.17 -16.40 -2.33
N LYS A 152 2.31 -15.10 -2.06
CA LYS A 152 1.32 -14.08 -2.44
C LYS A 152 1.72 -13.31 -3.70
N LEU A 153 2.98 -13.50 -4.16
CA LEU A 153 3.45 -13.07 -5.47
C LEU A 153 3.30 -14.20 -6.47
N LEU A 154 2.40 -14.06 -7.44
CA LEU A 154 1.93 -15.13 -8.31
C LEU A 154 2.13 -14.80 -9.79
N HIS A 155 2.15 -15.83 -10.66
CA HIS A 155 2.06 -15.60 -12.10
C HIS A 155 0.75 -14.90 -12.48
N ARG A 156 -0.35 -15.32 -11.86
CA ARG A 156 -1.69 -14.73 -12.01
C ARG A 156 -2.45 -14.80 -10.69
N CYS A 157 -3.19 -13.75 -10.38
CA CYS A 157 -4.13 -13.80 -9.26
C CYS A 157 -5.24 -14.83 -9.54
N ASN A 158 -5.59 -15.60 -8.52
CA ASN A 158 -6.73 -16.53 -8.56
C ASN A 158 -7.91 -16.05 -7.70
N LEU A 159 -7.73 -14.94 -6.99
CA LEU A 159 -8.79 -14.24 -6.27
C LEU A 159 -9.39 -13.14 -7.15
N PRO A 160 -10.66 -12.73 -6.87
CA PRO A 160 -11.28 -11.60 -7.57
C PRO A 160 -10.43 -10.34 -7.49
N LEU A 161 -10.15 -9.76 -8.66
CA LEU A 161 -9.27 -8.61 -8.77
C LEU A 161 -9.88 -7.35 -8.16
N THR A 162 -9.04 -6.52 -7.58
CA THR A 162 -9.30 -5.12 -7.24
C THR A 162 -8.94 -4.22 -8.43
N GLY A 163 -7.89 -4.55 -9.14
CA GLY A 163 -7.45 -3.87 -10.36
C GLY A 163 -6.52 -4.74 -11.19
N ALA A 164 -6.51 -4.52 -12.48
CA ALA A 164 -5.69 -5.23 -13.45
C ALA A 164 -4.56 -4.33 -13.96
N GLY A 165 -3.29 -4.79 -13.83
CA GLY A 165 -2.11 -4.08 -14.32
C GLY A 165 -1.89 -2.71 -13.66
N VAL A 166 -2.23 -2.55 -12.39
CA VAL A 166 -2.23 -1.24 -11.71
C VAL A 166 -1.09 -1.04 -10.70
N VAL A 167 -0.51 -2.12 -10.19
CA VAL A 167 0.56 -2.05 -9.18
C VAL A 167 1.87 -1.60 -9.81
N ASP A 168 2.55 -0.65 -9.17
CA ASP A 168 3.87 -0.14 -9.59
C ASP A 168 5.02 -0.72 -8.76
N MET A 169 4.76 -1.05 -7.49
CA MET A 169 5.77 -1.57 -6.57
C MET A 169 5.15 -2.49 -5.53
N VAL A 170 5.88 -3.52 -5.14
CA VAL A 170 5.50 -4.43 -4.05
C VAL A 170 6.62 -4.47 -3.03
N ILE A 171 6.31 -4.15 -1.79
CA ILE A 171 7.18 -4.25 -0.61
C ILE A 171 6.67 -5.42 0.22
N THR A 172 7.53 -6.39 0.46
CA THR A 172 7.23 -7.53 1.31
C THR A 172 8.21 -7.62 2.46
N ASP A 173 7.96 -8.48 3.40
CA ASP A 173 8.91 -8.78 4.50
C ASP A 173 10.23 -9.37 4.02
N LEU A 174 10.32 -9.86 2.78
CA LEU A 174 11.56 -10.44 2.22
C LEU A 174 12.30 -9.48 1.28
N GLY A 175 11.64 -8.50 0.69
CA GLY A 175 12.28 -7.59 -0.26
C GLY A 175 11.30 -6.72 -1.05
N VAL A 176 11.83 -5.92 -1.97
CA VAL A 176 11.10 -4.95 -2.77
C VAL A 176 11.18 -5.28 -4.24
N PHE A 177 10.04 -5.20 -4.91
CA PHE A 177 9.91 -5.43 -6.35
C PHE A 177 9.28 -4.21 -7.03
N THR A 178 9.80 -3.81 -8.16
CA THR A 178 9.10 -2.93 -9.11
C THR A 178 8.34 -3.75 -10.12
N VAL A 179 7.27 -3.18 -10.67
CA VAL A 179 6.43 -3.82 -11.69
C VAL A 179 6.51 -3.01 -12.98
N ASP A 180 6.96 -3.64 -14.04
CA ASP A 180 6.83 -3.08 -15.38
C ASP A 180 5.52 -3.57 -16.01
N LYS A 181 4.51 -2.70 -15.98
CA LYS A 181 3.15 -2.97 -16.50
C LYS A 181 3.09 -3.08 -18.03
N THR A 182 4.16 -2.73 -18.73
CA THR A 182 4.24 -2.80 -20.21
C THR A 182 4.70 -4.16 -20.72
N GLY A 183 4.82 -5.15 -19.83
CA GLY A 183 5.19 -6.53 -20.15
C GLY A 183 6.55 -6.96 -19.63
N GLY A 184 7.26 -6.07 -18.91
CA GLY A 184 8.55 -6.39 -18.30
C GLY A 184 8.46 -7.23 -17.03
N GLY A 185 7.28 -7.25 -16.38
CA GLY A 185 7.01 -8.03 -15.18
C GLY A 185 7.71 -7.50 -13.92
N LEU A 186 7.93 -8.39 -12.95
CA LEU A 186 8.55 -8.06 -11.68
C LEU A 186 10.07 -7.95 -11.79
N THR A 187 10.64 -6.97 -11.10
CA THR A 187 12.09 -6.86 -10.90
C THR A 187 12.39 -6.68 -9.42
N LEU A 188 13.12 -7.60 -8.82
CA LEU A 188 13.63 -7.49 -7.46
C LEU A 188 14.72 -6.40 -7.41
N ILE A 189 14.53 -5.38 -6.58
CA ILE A 189 15.45 -4.22 -6.47
C ILE A 189 16.13 -4.12 -5.11
N GLU A 190 15.57 -4.76 -4.07
CA GLU A 190 16.09 -4.67 -2.71
C GLU A 190 15.77 -5.96 -1.95
N LEU A 191 16.71 -6.42 -1.13
CA LEU A 191 16.52 -7.54 -0.19
C LEU A 191 16.37 -7.01 1.24
N ALA A 192 15.51 -7.63 2.03
CA ALA A 192 15.51 -7.39 3.47
C ALA A 192 16.84 -7.89 4.09
N PRO A 193 17.28 -7.32 5.22
CA PRO A 193 18.52 -7.74 5.88
C PRO A 193 18.56 -9.25 6.13
N GLU A 194 19.70 -9.88 5.83
CA GLU A 194 19.95 -11.32 5.97
C GLU A 194 19.06 -12.23 5.08
N VAL A 195 18.20 -11.68 4.24
CA VAL A 195 17.45 -12.46 3.23
C VAL A 195 18.34 -12.68 2.01
N THR A 196 18.36 -13.89 1.52
CA THR A 196 19.14 -14.26 0.33
C THR A 196 18.27 -14.31 -0.93
N LEU A 197 18.88 -14.23 -2.10
CA LEU A 197 18.18 -14.42 -3.36
C LEU A 197 17.49 -15.81 -3.45
N ASP A 198 18.09 -16.83 -2.82
CA ASP A 198 17.52 -18.17 -2.81
C ASP A 198 16.27 -18.24 -1.91
N ASP A 199 16.21 -17.47 -0.81
CA ASP A 199 15.01 -17.31 0.00
C ASP A 199 13.87 -16.69 -0.83
N ILE A 200 14.17 -15.65 -1.60
CA ILE A 200 13.20 -15.03 -2.51
C ILE A 200 12.69 -16.05 -3.53
N LYS A 201 13.59 -16.75 -4.24
CA LYS A 201 13.21 -17.74 -5.26
C LYS A 201 12.35 -18.87 -4.69
N LYS A 202 12.66 -19.33 -3.49
CA LYS A 202 11.92 -20.42 -2.83
C LYS A 202 10.50 -20.01 -2.45
N ASN A 203 10.28 -18.73 -2.12
CA ASN A 203 9.02 -18.22 -1.61
C ASN A 203 8.18 -17.47 -2.66
N THR A 204 8.66 -17.33 -3.90
CA THR A 204 7.98 -16.57 -4.96
C THR A 204 7.52 -17.52 -6.08
N GLN A 205 6.23 -17.52 -6.39
CA GLN A 205 5.71 -18.23 -7.57
C GLN A 205 5.86 -17.40 -8.86
N ALA A 206 5.72 -16.09 -8.76
CA ALA A 206 5.85 -15.19 -9.90
C ALA A 206 7.24 -15.27 -10.53
N SER A 207 7.33 -15.10 -11.85
CA SER A 207 8.61 -14.84 -12.52
C SER A 207 9.10 -13.46 -12.17
N PHE A 208 10.40 -13.31 -11.93
CA PHE A 208 11.00 -12.00 -11.68
C PHE A 208 12.43 -11.92 -12.21
N LYS A 209 12.85 -10.70 -12.52
CA LYS A 209 14.23 -10.33 -12.83
C LYS A 209 14.92 -9.82 -11.55
N VAL A 210 16.23 -9.84 -11.54
CA VAL A 210 17.03 -9.22 -10.48
C VAL A 210 17.69 -7.96 -11.05
N ALA A 211 17.56 -6.85 -10.35
CA ALA A 211 18.18 -5.60 -10.76
C ALA A 211 19.73 -5.72 -10.76
N ASN A 212 20.39 -5.03 -11.69
CA ASN A 212 21.87 -4.98 -11.73
C ASN A 212 22.47 -4.33 -10.46
N THR A 213 21.71 -3.44 -9.83
CA THR A 213 22.07 -2.75 -8.57
C THR A 213 21.13 -3.20 -7.46
N LEU A 214 21.17 -4.50 -7.13
CA LEU A 214 20.41 -5.03 -6.00
C LEU A 214 20.98 -4.45 -4.70
N THR A 215 20.10 -3.82 -3.89
CA THR A 215 20.46 -3.27 -2.58
C THR A 215 20.04 -4.20 -1.44
N GLN A 216 20.66 -4.04 -0.28
CA GLN A 216 20.35 -4.80 0.95
C GLN A 216 20.33 -3.86 2.14
#